data_65c482ee425a8e36a9ba90ef8d8b237f
#
_entry.id   65c482ee425a8e36a9ba90ef8d8b237f
#
_cell.length_a   1.000
_cell.length_b   1.000
_cell.length_c   1.000
_cell.angle_alpha   90.00
_cell.angle_beta   90.00
_cell.angle_gamma   90.00
#
_symmetry.space_group_name_H-M   'P 1'
#
loop_
_entity.id
_entity.type
_entity.pdbx_description
1 polymer ?
#
loop_
_entity_poly.entity_id
_entity_poly.type
_entity_poly.pdbx_seq_one_letter_code
_entity_poly.pdbx_strand_id
1 'polypeptide(L)'
;MAPKLKKTAEEQAKYNDLQQNEELKTFHAKHSGNKDFSTSDLNKAIAILDACFFKLEKTLEKRKWIMGAHYTLADISWIPLHFVILGCGYSFEPYPNVIRWAEEFAKKDSFKEGVLKWCPDFADV
;
A
#
# COMPACT_ATOMS: atom_id res chain seq x y z
N MET A 1 2.28 2.16 -14.66
CA MET A 1 1.00 2.85 -14.37
C MET A 1 -0.15 1.85 -14.52
N ALA A 2 -0.78 1.44 -13.42
CA ALA A 2 -1.87 0.46 -13.49
C ALA A 2 -3.01 1.00 -14.36
N PRO A 3 -3.60 0.17 -15.24
CA PRO A 3 -4.71 0.61 -16.08
C PRO A 3 -5.88 1.04 -15.18
N LYS A 4 -6.36 2.29 -15.36
CA LYS A 4 -7.58 2.75 -14.70
C LYS A 4 -8.72 1.81 -15.12
N LEU A 5 -9.25 1.04 -14.18
CA LEU A 5 -10.47 0.26 -14.37
C LEU A 5 -11.64 1.23 -14.55
N LYS A 6 -11.90 1.60 -15.81
CA LYS A 6 -13.06 2.41 -16.16
C LYS A 6 -14.29 1.53 -16.10
N LYS A 7 -15.13 1.74 -15.09
CA LYS A 7 -16.44 1.11 -15.03
C LYS A 7 -17.39 1.81 -15.98
N THR A 8 -18.24 1.05 -16.66
CA THR A 8 -19.36 1.59 -17.42
C THR A 8 -20.42 2.16 -16.47
N ALA A 9 -21.33 2.99 -16.99
CA ALA A 9 -22.43 3.54 -16.20
C ALA A 9 -23.34 2.42 -15.62
N GLU A 10 -23.52 1.34 -16.38
CA GLU A 10 -24.31 0.17 -15.97
C GLU A 10 -23.60 -0.60 -14.83
N GLU A 11 -22.29 -0.84 -14.93
CA GLU A 11 -21.50 -1.46 -13.87
C GLU A 11 -21.48 -0.62 -12.60
N GLN A 12 -21.46 0.71 -12.73
CA GLN A 12 -21.51 1.62 -11.59
C GLN A 12 -22.89 1.58 -10.92
N ALA A 13 -23.97 1.55 -11.70
CA ALA A 13 -25.33 1.43 -11.17
C ALA A 13 -25.52 0.11 -10.42
N LYS A 14 -25.08 -1.00 -11.02
CA LYS A 14 -25.11 -2.32 -10.39
C LYS A 14 -24.27 -2.38 -9.10
N TYR A 15 -23.10 -1.76 -9.09
CA TYR A 15 -22.27 -1.67 -7.89
C TYR A 15 -23.00 -0.90 -6.77
N ASN A 16 -23.60 0.25 -7.08
CA ASN A 16 -24.32 1.07 -6.10
C ASN A 16 -25.54 0.36 -5.50
N ASP A 17 -26.20 -0.46 -6.31
CA ASP A 17 -27.36 -1.25 -5.88
C ASP A 17 -26.97 -2.40 -4.94
N LEU A 18 -25.86 -3.07 -5.25
CA LEU A 18 -25.37 -4.22 -4.47
C LEU A 18 -24.56 -3.83 -3.23
N GLN A 19 -23.91 -2.66 -3.24
CA GLN A 19 -23.05 -2.21 -2.13
C GLN A 19 -23.88 -1.67 -0.97
N GLN A 20 -23.74 -2.27 0.22
CA GLN A 20 -24.44 -1.83 1.43
C GLN A 20 -23.66 -0.79 2.26
N ASN A 21 -22.37 -0.63 2.03
CA ASN A 21 -21.55 0.35 2.73
C ASN A 21 -21.61 1.72 2.04
N GLU A 22 -22.23 2.70 2.68
CA GLU A 22 -22.43 4.05 2.14
C GLU A 22 -21.11 4.82 1.96
N GLU A 23 -20.11 4.57 2.80
CA GLU A 23 -18.77 5.19 2.64
C GLU A 23 -18.11 4.71 1.34
N LEU A 24 -18.20 3.41 1.05
CA LEU A 24 -17.69 2.85 -0.20
C LEU A 24 -18.47 3.34 -1.42
N LYS A 25 -19.80 3.48 -1.33
CA LYS A 25 -20.59 4.09 -2.41
C LYS A 25 -20.13 5.51 -2.69
N THR A 26 -19.99 6.31 -1.64
CA THR A 26 -19.53 7.71 -1.75
C THR A 26 -18.11 7.79 -2.31
N PHE A 27 -17.20 6.95 -1.83
CA PHE A 27 -15.84 6.87 -2.33
C PHE A 27 -15.82 6.52 -3.82
N HIS A 28 -16.55 5.49 -4.23
CA HIS A 28 -16.60 5.09 -5.64
C HIS A 28 -17.30 6.13 -6.52
N ALA A 29 -18.36 6.77 -6.06
CA ALA A 29 -19.01 7.85 -6.79
C ALA A 29 -18.08 9.06 -7.02
N LYS A 30 -17.24 9.36 -6.03
CA LYS A 30 -16.25 10.44 -6.11
C LYS A 30 -15.07 10.09 -7.05
N HIS A 31 -14.63 8.83 -7.08
CA HIS A 31 -13.40 8.41 -7.72
C HIS A 31 -13.57 7.46 -8.93
N SER A 32 -14.81 7.01 -9.23
CA SER A 32 -15.09 6.28 -10.46
C SER A 32 -15.32 7.26 -11.61
N GLY A 33 -14.63 7.00 -12.71
CA GLY A 33 -14.69 7.82 -13.92
C GLY A 33 -13.34 8.45 -14.30
N ASN A 34 -13.38 9.50 -15.10
CA ASN A 34 -12.19 10.20 -15.61
C ASN A 34 -11.63 11.26 -14.65
N LYS A 35 -12.12 11.33 -13.43
CA LYS A 35 -11.63 12.30 -12.44
C LYS A 35 -10.39 11.75 -11.77
N ASP A 36 -9.30 12.47 -11.90
CA ASP A 36 -8.09 12.22 -11.13
C ASP A 36 -8.31 12.64 -9.67
N PHE A 37 -7.54 12.03 -8.75
CA PHE A 37 -7.48 12.51 -7.37
C PHE A 37 -7.03 13.98 -7.35
N SER A 38 -7.68 14.79 -6.53
CA SER A 38 -7.24 16.16 -6.36
C SER A 38 -5.87 16.21 -5.69
N THR A 39 -5.07 17.23 -5.98
CA THR A 39 -3.78 17.47 -5.29
C THR A 39 -3.96 17.52 -3.77
N SER A 40 -5.10 18.06 -3.29
CA SER A 40 -5.44 18.09 -1.87
C SER A 40 -5.65 16.70 -1.28
N ASP A 41 -6.36 15.81 -1.99
CA ASP A 41 -6.58 14.42 -1.53
C ASP A 41 -5.26 13.64 -1.52
N LEU A 42 -4.40 13.84 -2.53
CA LEU A 42 -3.07 13.25 -2.60
C LEU A 42 -2.18 13.72 -1.44
N ASN A 43 -2.11 15.02 -1.18
CA ASN A 43 -1.30 15.55 -0.08
C ASN A 43 -1.77 15.04 1.29
N LYS A 44 -3.09 14.88 1.49
CA LYS A 44 -3.62 14.28 2.72
C LYS A 44 -3.20 12.81 2.86
N ALA A 45 -3.25 12.05 1.78
CA ALA A 45 -2.83 10.65 1.79
C ALA A 45 -1.32 10.53 2.11
N ILE A 46 -0.48 11.36 1.47
CA ILE A 46 0.96 11.40 1.74
C ILE A 46 1.22 11.74 3.22
N ALA A 47 0.55 12.74 3.78
CA ALA A 47 0.74 13.13 5.19
C ALA A 47 0.36 11.98 6.16
N ILE A 48 -0.65 11.18 5.83
CA ILE A 48 -1.02 10.00 6.62
C ILE A 48 0.07 8.93 6.51
N LEU A 49 0.59 8.67 5.29
CA LEU A 49 1.68 7.72 5.06
C LEU A 49 2.94 8.13 5.81
N ASP A 50 3.34 9.41 5.72
CA ASP A 50 4.49 9.95 6.43
C ASP A 50 4.37 9.73 7.94
N ALA A 51 3.21 10.02 8.52
CA ALA A 51 2.96 9.81 9.95
C ALA A 51 3.04 8.32 10.35
N CYS A 52 2.56 7.42 9.49
CA CYS A 52 2.61 5.98 9.73
C CYS A 52 4.05 5.45 9.61
N PHE A 53 4.76 5.80 8.53
CA PHE A 53 6.12 5.32 8.32
C PHE A 53 7.13 5.95 9.28
N PHE A 54 6.91 7.18 9.72
CA PHE A 54 7.71 7.75 10.81
C PHE A 54 7.60 6.94 12.11
N LYS A 55 6.38 6.51 12.49
CA LYS A 55 6.19 5.65 13.67
C LYS A 55 6.85 4.27 13.48
N LEU A 56 6.73 3.71 12.28
CA LEU A 56 7.36 2.43 11.96
C LEU A 56 8.88 2.53 12.00
N GLU A 57 9.46 3.59 11.44
CA GLU A 57 10.89 3.91 11.49
C GLU A 57 11.40 3.92 12.94
N LYS A 58 10.73 4.68 13.82
CA LYS A 58 11.06 4.75 15.25
C LYS A 58 10.95 3.40 15.97
N THR A 59 10.02 2.58 15.58
CA THR A 59 9.89 1.21 16.11
C THR A 59 11.07 0.34 15.69
N LEU A 60 11.44 0.41 14.42
CA LEU A 60 12.49 -0.41 13.82
C LEU A 60 13.92 0.07 14.15
N GLU A 61 14.12 1.29 14.65
CA GLU A 61 15.40 1.73 15.22
C GLU A 61 15.89 0.78 16.33
N LYS A 62 14.98 0.27 17.14
CA LYS A 62 15.28 -0.55 18.32
C LYS A 62 14.96 -2.04 18.15
N ARG A 63 14.39 -2.41 17.02
CA ARG A 63 13.88 -3.76 16.78
C ARG A 63 14.19 -4.20 15.36
N LYS A 64 14.46 -5.49 15.21
CA LYS A 64 14.63 -6.06 13.87
C LYS A 64 13.30 -6.13 13.12
N TRP A 65 12.21 -6.46 13.81
CA TRP A 65 10.86 -6.64 13.29
C TRP A 65 9.86 -5.81 14.10
N ILE A 66 8.67 -5.57 13.59
CA ILE A 66 7.66 -4.69 14.22
C ILE A 66 7.42 -5.07 15.69
N MET A 67 7.31 -6.36 16.00
CA MET A 67 7.04 -6.84 17.36
C MET A 67 8.28 -7.29 18.14
N GLY A 68 9.49 -7.18 17.58
CA GLY A 68 10.73 -7.53 18.31
C GLY A 68 11.76 -8.29 17.49
N ALA A 69 12.26 -9.40 18.05
CA ALA A 69 13.35 -10.19 17.47
C ALA A 69 12.91 -11.10 16.31
N HIS A 70 11.65 -11.48 16.26
CA HIS A 70 11.07 -12.37 15.25
C HIS A 70 9.98 -11.68 14.47
N TYR A 71 9.86 -12.00 13.17
CA TYR A 71 8.76 -11.47 12.36
C TYR A 71 7.42 -12.12 12.75
N THR A 72 6.36 -11.37 12.65
CA THR A 72 5.01 -11.75 13.05
C THR A 72 3.99 -11.40 11.96
N LEU A 73 2.72 -11.65 12.22
CA LEU A 73 1.62 -11.22 11.34
C LEU A 73 1.60 -9.70 11.12
N ALA A 74 2.13 -8.91 12.06
CA ALA A 74 2.27 -7.47 11.87
C ALA A 74 3.18 -7.14 10.68
N ASP A 75 4.34 -7.82 10.59
CA ASP A 75 5.27 -7.66 9.48
C ASP A 75 4.66 -8.16 8.16
N ILE A 76 4.02 -9.34 8.19
CA ILE A 76 3.38 -9.95 7.03
C ILE A 76 2.26 -9.05 6.47
N SER A 77 1.51 -8.35 7.33
CA SER A 77 0.43 -7.47 6.92
C SER A 77 0.92 -6.15 6.31
N TRP A 78 2.06 -5.63 6.78
CA TRP A 78 2.58 -4.34 6.35
C TRP A 78 3.49 -4.42 5.12
N ILE A 79 4.19 -5.53 4.92
CA ILE A 79 5.18 -5.65 3.86
C ILE A 79 4.60 -5.49 2.44
N PRO A 80 3.45 -6.08 2.08
CA PRO A 80 2.85 -5.87 0.76
C PRO A 80 2.49 -4.41 0.52
N LEU A 81 2.02 -3.70 1.56
CA LEU A 81 1.70 -2.28 1.48
C LEU A 81 2.93 -1.44 1.16
N HIS A 82 4.08 -1.74 1.80
CA HIS A 82 5.35 -1.07 1.50
C HIS A 82 5.69 -1.16 0.01
N PHE A 83 5.66 -2.37 -0.58
CA PHE A 83 5.99 -2.57 -1.99
C PHE A 83 5.00 -1.90 -2.94
N VAL A 84 3.69 -1.95 -2.64
CA VAL A 84 2.68 -1.25 -3.44
C VAL A 84 2.91 0.26 -3.43
N ILE A 85 3.18 0.85 -2.28
CA ILE A 85 3.40 2.30 -2.12
C ILE A 85 4.71 2.72 -2.80
N LEU A 86 5.77 1.91 -2.68
CA LEU A 86 7.05 2.12 -3.37
C LEU A 86 6.83 2.10 -4.90
N GLY A 87 6.11 1.12 -5.42
CA GLY A 87 5.73 1.05 -6.84
C GLY A 87 4.84 2.20 -7.33
N CYS A 88 4.15 2.90 -6.42
CA CYS A 88 3.43 4.15 -6.73
C CYS A 88 4.36 5.39 -6.75
N GLY A 89 5.66 5.24 -6.47
CA GLY A 89 6.64 6.32 -6.49
C GLY A 89 6.78 7.09 -5.18
N TYR A 90 6.30 6.52 -4.06
CA TYR A 90 6.56 7.10 -2.74
C TYR A 90 8.00 6.85 -2.32
N SER A 91 8.71 7.90 -1.86
CA SER A 91 10.11 7.78 -1.41
C SER A 91 10.20 7.32 0.03
N PHE A 92 10.94 6.23 0.25
CA PHE A 92 11.30 5.75 1.59
C PHE A 92 12.67 6.25 2.06
N GLU A 93 13.36 7.09 1.29
CA GLU A 93 14.68 7.63 1.63
C GLU A 93 14.77 8.19 3.07
N PRO A 94 13.73 8.86 3.63
CA PRO A 94 13.75 9.34 5.02
C PRO A 94 13.65 8.24 6.07
N TYR A 95 13.43 6.97 5.68
CA TYR A 95 13.10 5.85 6.57
C TYR A 95 14.06 4.66 6.41
N PRO A 96 15.36 4.78 6.74
CA PRO A 96 16.36 3.75 6.49
C PRO A 96 16.11 2.44 7.22
N ASN A 97 15.50 2.46 8.41
CA ASN A 97 15.14 1.21 9.11
C ASN A 97 13.94 0.50 8.47
N VAL A 98 13.01 1.26 7.87
CA VAL A 98 11.92 0.68 7.07
C VAL A 98 12.47 0.02 5.81
N ILE A 99 13.42 0.65 5.11
CA ILE A 99 14.10 0.07 3.94
C ILE A 99 14.79 -1.24 4.34
N ARG A 100 15.63 -1.20 5.38
CA ARG A 100 16.31 -2.40 5.90
C ARG A 100 15.33 -3.53 6.24
N TRP A 101 14.22 -3.21 6.90
CA TRP A 101 13.20 -4.17 7.28
C TRP A 101 12.54 -4.81 6.05
N ALA A 102 12.20 -4.02 5.03
CA ALA A 102 11.61 -4.52 3.80
C ALA A 102 12.58 -5.42 3.03
N GLU A 103 13.86 -5.02 2.88
CA GLU A 103 14.90 -5.83 2.26
C GLU A 103 15.13 -7.17 2.98
N GLU A 104 15.15 -7.16 4.32
CA GLU A 104 15.28 -8.40 5.11
C GLU A 104 14.09 -9.33 4.93
N PHE A 105 12.88 -8.76 4.74
CA PHE A 105 11.70 -9.57 4.46
C PHE A 105 11.72 -10.12 3.04
N ALA A 106 12.15 -9.33 2.06
CA ALA A 106 12.23 -9.72 0.65
C ALA A 106 13.19 -10.90 0.40
N LYS A 107 14.19 -11.11 1.27
CA LYS A 107 15.12 -12.26 1.20
C LYS A 107 14.45 -13.60 1.53
N LYS A 108 13.28 -13.60 2.15
CA LYS A 108 12.58 -14.81 2.58
C LYS A 108 11.97 -15.57 1.39
N ASP A 109 12.16 -16.88 1.37
CA ASP A 109 11.61 -17.73 0.31
C ASP A 109 10.08 -17.66 0.27
N SER A 110 9.42 -17.55 1.42
CA SER A 110 7.97 -17.36 1.50
C SER A 110 7.49 -16.09 0.81
N PHE A 111 8.28 -15.01 0.85
CA PHE A 111 7.95 -13.77 0.14
C PHE A 111 8.17 -13.93 -1.37
N LYS A 112 9.27 -14.55 -1.78
CA LYS A 112 9.57 -14.81 -3.19
C LYS A 112 8.48 -15.66 -3.84
N GLU A 113 8.09 -16.75 -3.20
CA GLU A 113 7.06 -17.68 -3.71
C GLU A 113 5.64 -17.10 -3.58
N GLY A 114 5.34 -16.39 -2.51
CA GLY A 114 4.00 -15.90 -2.21
C GLY A 114 3.68 -14.52 -2.82
N VAL A 115 4.70 -13.71 -3.11
CA VAL A 115 4.51 -12.34 -3.61
C VAL A 115 5.22 -12.12 -4.94
N LEU A 116 6.55 -12.25 -5.00
CA LEU A 116 7.32 -11.90 -6.21
C LEU A 116 6.95 -12.75 -7.42
N LYS A 117 6.63 -14.01 -7.22
CA LYS A 117 6.18 -14.91 -8.29
C LYS A 117 4.90 -14.44 -8.99
N TRP A 118 4.03 -13.75 -8.25
CA TRP A 118 2.72 -13.27 -8.73
C TRP A 118 2.72 -11.79 -9.08
N CYS A 119 3.66 -11.05 -8.55
CA CYS A 119 3.84 -9.63 -8.78
C CYS A 119 5.32 -9.36 -9.12
N PRO A 120 5.79 -9.78 -10.32
CA PRO A 120 7.21 -9.66 -10.71
C PRO A 120 7.70 -8.21 -10.72
N ASP A 121 6.81 -7.24 -10.97
CA ASP A 121 7.13 -5.81 -10.94
C ASP A 121 7.70 -5.34 -9.58
N PHE A 122 7.46 -6.10 -8.51
CA PHE A 122 8.04 -5.81 -7.19
C PHE A 122 9.49 -6.27 -7.03
N ALA A 123 10.03 -7.02 -7.99
CA ALA A 123 11.43 -7.46 -7.97
C ALA A 123 12.40 -6.35 -8.42
N ASP A 124 11.89 -5.36 -9.17
CA ASP A 124 12.68 -4.28 -9.77
C ASP A 124 12.58 -2.96 -8.97
N VAL A 125 11.99 -3.01 -7.77
CA VAL A 125 11.69 -1.81 -6.96
C VAL A 125 12.60 -1.72 -5.74
#